data_2744d788345b57708c984ae4d19156f0
#
_entry.id   2744d788345b57708c984ae4d19156f0
#
_cell.length_a   1.000
_cell.length_b   1.000
_cell.length_c   1.000
_cell.angle_alpha   90.00
_cell.angle_beta   90.00
_cell.angle_gamma   90.00
#
_symmetry.space_group_name_H-M   'P 1'
#
loop_
_entity.id
_entity.type
_entity.pdbx_description
1 polymer ?
#
loop_
_entity_poly.entity_id
_entity_poly.type
_entity_poly.pdbx_seq_one_letter_code
_entity_poly.pdbx_strand_id
1 'polypeptide(L)'
;MIVLVTGGARSGKSTFAENLYKDKKDVVYIATSIALDEEMKERIIRHKQARPDTWRTFEGYYSLTDALGTEKNYLLDCITVLTSNIMFDMTKDLDTIPQKIQEEVEEKVYGELYSLIAAIREKDYNLVMVTNEVGYSLVPENHIGRVFRDIQGRINQKVAALSDEVYLVCCGIPVKLK
;
A
#
# COMPACT_ATOMS: atom_id res chain seq x y z
N MET A 1 7.09 13.42 7.58
CA MET A 1 7.77 13.00 6.32
C MET A 1 6.98 11.85 5.70
N ILE A 2 6.75 11.90 4.38
CA ILE A 2 5.99 10.89 3.62
C ILE A 2 6.94 10.23 2.61
N VAL A 3 7.09 8.91 2.68
CA VAL A 3 7.97 8.13 1.79
C VAL A 3 7.14 7.10 1.03
N LEU A 4 7.32 7.01 -0.27
CA LEU A 4 6.76 5.95 -1.11
C LEU A 4 7.87 4.99 -1.55
N VAL A 5 7.65 3.70 -1.34
CA VAL A 5 8.55 2.62 -1.78
C VAL A 5 7.82 1.77 -2.80
N THR A 6 8.28 1.79 -4.04
CA THR A 6 7.72 1.00 -5.13
C THR A 6 8.70 -0.05 -5.64
N GLY A 7 8.21 -1.02 -6.40
CA GLY A 7 9.02 -2.07 -7.03
C GLY A 7 8.20 -3.28 -7.42
N GLY A 8 8.80 -4.18 -8.19
CA GLY A 8 8.17 -5.42 -8.63
C GLY A 8 7.91 -6.42 -7.49
N ALA A 9 7.19 -7.51 -7.78
CA ALA A 9 7.03 -8.61 -6.84
C ALA A 9 8.40 -9.16 -6.42
N ARG A 10 8.57 -9.43 -5.10
CA ARG A 10 9.82 -9.97 -4.50
C ARG A 10 11.07 -9.12 -4.75
N SER A 11 10.92 -7.82 -5.02
CA SER A 11 12.06 -6.90 -5.23
C SER A 11 12.83 -6.53 -3.97
N GLY A 12 12.30 -6.84 -2.77
CA GLY A 12 12.88 -6.43 -1.47
C GLY A 12 12.30 -5.12 -0.91
N LYS A 13 11.26 -4.55 -1.53
CA LYS A 13 10.66 -3.26 -1.13
C LYS A 13 10.11 -3.24 0.29
N SER A 14 9.40 -4.30 0.75
CA SER A 14 8.88 -4.37 2.13
C SER A 14 10.03 -4.41 3.14
N THR A 15 11.07 -5.20 2.88
CA THR A 15 12.28 -5.24 3.71
C THR A 15 12.97 -3.88 3.77
N PHE A 16 13.08 -3.17 2.63
CA PHE A 16 13.64 -1.83 2.61
C PHE A 16 12.79 -0.85 3.44
N ALA A 17 11.46 -0.88 3.27
CA ALA A 17 10.52 -0.04 4.01
C ALA A 17 10.60 -0.31 5.53
N GLU A 18 10.64 -1.58 5.97
CA GLU A 18 10.81 -1.96 7.36
C GLU A 18 12.16 -1.47 7.93
N ASN A 19 13.23 -1.55 7.14
CA ASN A 19 14.57 -1.09 7.53
C ASN A 19 14.65 0.44 7.76
N LEU A 20 13.77 1.25 7.18
CA LEU A 20 13.68 2.68 7.49
C LEU A 20 13.25 2.93 8.94
N TYR A 21 12.63 1.94 9.57
CA TYR A 21 12.15 2.00 10.96
C TYR A 21 12.80 0.97 11.89
N LYS A 22 13.88 0.29 11.49
CA LYS A 22 14.51 -0.80 12.26
C LYS A 22 14.85 -0.44 13.70
N ASP A 23 15.22 0.83 13.95
CA ASP A 23 15.63 1.33 15.27
C ASP A 23 14.47 2.05 16.00
N LYS A 24 13.25 2.05 15.44
CA LYS A 24 12.07 2.68 16.03
C LYS A 24 11.21 1.63 16.75
N LYS A 25 10.74 2.00 17.95
CA LYS A 25 9.85 1.16 18.76
C LYS A 25 8.39 1.60 18.67
N ASP A 26 8.14 2.85 18.33
CA ASP A 26 6.83 3.49 18.22
C ASP A 26 6.33 3.48 16.77
N VAL A 27 6.11 2.29 16.24
CA VAL A 27 5.66 2.09 14.85
C VAL A 27 4.29 1.42 14.81
N VAL A 28 3.41 1.93 13.96
CA VAL A 28 2.18 1.25 13.56
C VAL A 28 2.36 0.67 12.17
N TYR A 29 2.22 -0.64 12.07
CA TYR A 29 2.15 -1.33 10.80
C TYR A 29 0.70 -1.43 10.35
N ILE A 30 0.35 -0.80 9.24
CA ILE A 30 -0.97 -0.84 8.61
C ILE A 30 -0.96 -1.96 7.59
N ALA A 31 -1.54 -3.10 7.96
CA ALA A 31 -1.69 -4.27 7.12
C ALA A 31 -2.99 -4.16 6.31
N THR A 32 -2.88 -4.04 5.00
CA THR A 32 -4.04 -3.94 4.11
C THR A 32 -4.51 -5.30 3.58
N SER A 33 -3.74 -6.38 3.83
CA SER A 33 -4.07 -7.72 3.39
C SER A 33 -5.10 -8.40 4.30
N ILE A 34 -6.10 -9.03 3.68
CA ILE A 34 -7.04 -9.94 4.33
C ILE A 34 -6.61 -11.36 4.05
N ALA A 35 -6.70 -12.23 5.05
CA ALA A 35 -6.43 -13.66 4.89
C ALA A 35 -7.62 -14.35 4.21
N LEU A 36 -7.63 -14.38 2.88
CA LEU A 36 -8.68 -15.04 2.10
C LEU A 36 -8.48 -16.56 1.99
N ASP A 37 -7.26 -17.05 2.14
CA ASP A 37 -6.90 -18.46 2.08
C ASP A 37 -5.75 -18.80 3.05
N GLU A 38 -5.44 -20.11 3.19
CA GLU A 38 -4.41 -20.61 4.10
C GLU A 38 -3.00 -20.12 3.70
N GLU A 39 -2.70 -20.02 2.40
CA GLU A 39 -1.42 -19.49 1.93
C GLU A 39 -1.21 -18.04 2.37
N MET A 40 -2.26 -17.23 2.25
CA MET A 40 -2.24 -15.83 2.67
C MET A 40 -2.10 -15.71 4.20
N LYS A 41 -2.78 -16.59 4.97
CA LYS A 41 -2.62 -16.64 6.44
C LYS A 41 -1.19 -16.93 6.84
N GLU A 42 -0.57 -17.96 6.25
CA GLU A 42 0.82 -18.27 6.53
C GLU A 42 1.77 -17.13 6.16
N ARG A 43 1.50 -16.43 5.07
CA ARG A 43 2.27 -15.27 4.64
C ARG A 43 2.16 -14.12 5.65
N ILE A 44 0.95 -13.81 6.12
CA ILE A 44 0.70 -12.80 7.15
C ILE A 44 1.42 -13.18 8.44
N ILE A 45 1.36 -14.45 8.88
CA ILE A 45 2.04 -14.93 10.09
C ILE A 45 3.55 -14.73 9.96
N ARG A 46 4.16 -15.14 8.84
CA ARG A 46 5.60 -14.95 8.58
C ARG A 46 5.99 -13.47 8.62
N HIS A 47 5.19 -12.59 8.02
CA HIS A 47 5.42 -11.15 8.07
C HIS A 47 5.27 -10.55 9.48
N LYS A 48 4.34 -11.09 10.30
CA LYS A 48 4.22 -10.69 11.71
C LYS A 48 5.43 -11.13 12.54
N GLN A 49 5.93 -12.35 12.34
CA GLN A 49 7.08 -12.89 13.07
C GLN A 49 8.42 -12.22 12.72
N ALA A 50 8.52 -11.62 11.53
CA ALA A 50 9.72 -10.90 11.10
C ALA A 50 9.83 -9.48 11.66
N ARG A 51 8.76 -8.96 12.30
CA ARG A 51 8.71 -7.60 12.83
C ARG A 51 9.00 -7.57 14.34
N PRO A 52 9.52 -6.45 14.86
CA PRO A 52 9.66 -6.27 16.29
C PRO A 52 8.31 -6.35 17.02
N ASP A 53 8.24 -7.06 18.14
CA ASP A 53 7.03 -7.18 18.98
C ASP A 53 6.52 -5.83 19.54
N THR A 54 7.36 -4.81 19.48
CA THR A 54 7.02 -3.44 19.91
C THR A 54 6.16 -2.69 18.90
N TRP A 55 6.03 -3.18 17.68
CA TRP A 55 5.23 -2.55 16.65
C TRP A 55 3.75 -2.95 16.79
N ARG A 56 2.86 -1.96 16.89
CA ARG A 56 1.42 -2.20 16.84
C ARG A 56 0.98 -2.50 15.40
N THR A 57 0.07 -3.44 15.23
CA THR A 57 -0.53 -3.74 13.93
C THR A 57 -1.97 -3.22 13.88
N PHE A 58 -2.30 -2.50 12.82
CA PHE A 58 -3.67 -2.18 12.41
C PHE A 58 -3.99 -3.00 11.16
N GLU A 59 -5.10 -3.74 11.16
CA GLU A 59 -5.54 -4.56 10.03
C GLU A 59 -6.79 -3.93 9.42
N GLY A 60 -6.70 -3.47 8.16
CA GLY A 60 -7.81 -2.86 7.46
C GLY A 60 -7.39 -2.14 6.19
N TYR A 61 -8.37 -1.90 5.33
CA TYR A 61 -8.19 -1.17 4.06
C TYR A 61 -9.24 -0.08 3.84
N TYR A 62 -10.11 0.15 4.82
CA TYR A 62 -10.98 1.32 4.96
C TYR A 62 -10.67 2.06 6.25
N SER A 63 -11.05 3.33 6.31
CA SER A 63 -10.85 4.18 7.49
C SER A 63 -9.42 4.13 8.02
N LEU A 64 -8.44 4.24 7.11
CA LEU A 64 -7.01 4.11 7.46
C LEU A 64 -6.56 5.08 8.56
N THR A 65 -7.28 6.19 8.75
CA THR A 65 -7.04 7.14 9.84
C THR A 65 -7.30 6.57 11.23
N ASP A 66 -8.08 5.48 11.36
CA ASP A 66 -8.31 4.80 12.64
C ASP A 66 -7.04 4.08 13.15
N ALA A 67 -6.05 3.88 12.26
CA ALA A 67 -4.74 3.39 12.64
C ALA A 67 -3.97 4.39 13.51
N LEU A 68 -4.31 5.68 13.45
CA LEU A 68 -3.55 6.73 14.14
C LEU A 68 -3.74 6.65 15.66
N GLY A 69 -2.63 6.69 16.37
CA GLY A 69 -2.54 6.66 17.80
C GLY A 69 -1.55 7.70 18.33
N THR A 70 -0.83 7.32 19.39
CA THR A 70 0.23 8.13 20.00
C THR A 70 1.59 7.93 19.33
N GLU A 71 1.71 6.90 18.51
CA GLU A 71 2.92 6.57 17.76
C GLU A 71 3.17 7.64 16.68
N LYS A 72 4.44 7.84 16.33
CA LYS A 72 4.83 8.86 15.34
C LYS A 72 5.26 8.29 13.99
N ASN A 73 5.37 6.97 13.89
CA ASN A 73 5.87 6.30 12.69
C ASN A 73 4.85 5.29 12.20
N TYR A 74 4.51 5.33 10.91
CA TYR A 74 3.49 4.50 10.27
C TYR A 74 4.07 3.84 9.03
N LEU A 75 3.80 2.55 8.84
CA LEU A 75 4.20 1.79 7.66
C LEU A 75 2.97 1.09 7.08
N LEU A 76 2.55 1.48 5.87
CA LEU A 76 1.45 0.86 5.14
C LEU A 76 1.98 -0.15 4.11
N ASP A 77 1.62 -1.42 4.27
CA ASP A 77 1.99 -2.50 3.34
C ASP A 77 0.74 -3.34 2.98
N CYS A 78 0.17 -3.16 1.77
CA CYS A 78 0.60 -2.27 0.70
C CYS A 78 -0.60 -1.62 -0.04
N ILE A 79 -0.33 -0.52 -0.73
CA ILE A 79 -1.34 0.18 -1.54
C ILE A 79 -1.95 -0.75 -2.59
N THR A 80 -1.16 -1.64 -3.17
CA THR A 80 -1.62 -2.56 -4.23
C THR A 80 -2.70 -3.51 -3.74
N VAL A 81 -2.55 -4.07 -2.54
CA VAL A 81 -3.56 -4.95 -1.93
C VAL A 81 -4.77 -4.13 -1.48
N LEU A 82 -4.57 -2.94 -0.94
CA LEU A 82 -5.66 -2.00 -0.62
C LEU A 82 -6.51 -1.71 -1.87
N THR A 83 -5.88 -1.36 -2.99
CA THR A 83 -6.57 -1.12 -4.27
C THR A 83 -7.34 -2.35 -4.72
N SER A 84 -6.73 -3.55 -4.63
CA SER A 84 -7.37 -4.80 -5.01
C SER A 84 -8.62 -5.10 -4.17
N ASN A 85 -8.53 -4.92 -2.84
CA ASN A 85 -9.65 -5.18 -1.94
C ASN A 85 -10.82 -4.22 -2.18
N ILE A 86 -10.54 -2.91 -2.28
CA ILE A 86 -11.58 -1.90 -2.56
C ILE A 86 -12.22 -2.15 -3.93
N MET A 87 -11.41 -2.43 -4.95
CA MET A 87 -11.91 -2.75 -6.27
C MET A 87 -12.81 -3.99 -6.24
N PHE A 88 -12.38 -5.06 -5.56
CA PHE A 88 -13.18 -6.28 -5.43
C PHE A 88 -14.51 -6.02 -4.74
N ASP A 89 -14.52 -5.30 -3.62
CA ASP A 89 -15.74 -4.96 -2.88
C ASP A 89 -16.77 -4.22 -3.76
N MET A 90 -16.28 -3.32 -4.62
CA MET A 90 -17.14 -2.49 -5.46
C MET A 90 -17.54 -3.17 -6.78
N THR A 91 -16.87 -4.25 -7.18
CA THR A 91 -17.03 -4.83 -8.53
C THR A 91 -17.30 -6.34 -8.54
N LYS A 92 -17.40 -7.00 -7.38
CA LYS A 92 -17.55 -8.48 -7.25
C LYS A 92 -18.72 -9.07 -8.04
N ASP A 93 -19.77 -8.28 -8.29
CA ASP A 93 -20.96 -8.72 -9.00
C ASP A 93 -20.97 -8.29 -10.49
N LEU A 94 -19.83 -7.82 -11.03
CA LEU A 94 -19.69 -7.28 -12.36
C LEU A 94 -18.75 -8.15 -13.22
N ASP A 95 -19.22 -8.61 -14.37
CA ASP A 95 -18.38 -9.28 -15.38
C ASP A 95 -17.46 -8.31 -16.11
N THR A 96 -17.90 -7.06 -16.28
CA THR A 96 -17.15 -5.96 -16.86
C THR A 96 -17.30 -4.72 -16.00
N ILE A 97 -16.24 -3.92 -15.90
CA ILE A 97 -16.23 -2.72 -15.04
C ILE A 97 -16.39 -1.48 -15.93
N PRO A 98 -17.58 -0.83 -15.92
CA PRO A 98 -17.79 0.42 -16.67
C PRO A 98 -16.86 1.54 -16.23
N GLN A 99 -16.55 2.46 -17.15
CA GLN A 99 -15.63 3.58 -16.89
C GLN A 99 -15.98 4.37 -15.61
N LYS A 100 -17.27 4.63 -15.40
CA LYS A 100 -17.74 5.34 -14.21
C LYS A 100 -17.37 4.61 -12.91
N ILE A 101 -17.53 3.28 -12.86
CA ILE A 101 -17.17 2.48 -11.69
C ILE A 101 -15.64 2.44 -11.50
N GLN A 102 -14.87 2.42 -12.60
CA GLN A 102 -13.40 2.52 -12.51
C GLN A 102 -12.97 3.84 -11.83
N GLU A 103 -13.62 4.94 -12.20
CA GLU A 103 -13.38 6.27 -11.61
C GLU A 103 -13.78 6.30 -10.13
N GLU A 104 -14.95 5.73 -9.77
CA GLU A 104 -15.41 5.63 -8.38
C GLU A 104 -14.45 4.78 -7.51
N VAL A 105 -13.92 3.67 -8.04
CA VAL A 105 -12.89 2.85 -7.36
C VAL A 105 -11.62 3.66 -7.14
N GLU A 106 -11.13 4.34 -8.17
CA GLU A 106 -9.93 5.17 -8.07
C GLU A 106 -10.09 6.31 -7.04
N GLU A 107 -11.24 6.99 -7.06
CA GLU A 107 -11.57 8.04 -6.09
C GLU A 107 -11.63 7.48 -4.67
N LYS A 108 -12.22 6.32 -4.46
CA LYS A 108 -12.32 5.69 -3.15
C LYS A 108 -10.93 5.32 -2.60
N VAL A 109 -10.10 4.66 -3.42
CA VAL A 109 -8.71 4.31 -3.04
C VAL A 109 -7.89 5.56 -2.72
N TYR A 110 -7.96 6.55 -3.61
CA TYR A 110 -7.24 7.80 -3.41
C TYR A 110 -7.70 8.55 -2.16
N GLY A 111 -9.02 8.57 -1.89
CA GLY A 111 -9.60 9.20 -0.70
C GLY A 111 -9.08 8.62 0.61
N GLU A 112 -8.96 7.28 0.73
CA GLU A 112 -8.40 6.61 1.90
C GLU A 112 -6.92 7.02 2.12
N LEU A 113 -6.12 6.98 1.04
CA LEU A 113 -4.69 7.33 1.12
C LEU A 113 -4.47 8.83 1.38
N TYR A 114 -5.26 9.69 0.73
CA TYR A 114 -5.17 11.13 0.92
C TYR A 114 -5.52 11.54 2.36
N SER A 115 -6.59 10.96 2.92
CA SER A 115 -7.01 11.22 4.29
C SER A 115 -5.95 10.81 5.30
N LEU A 116 -5.32 9.63 5.11
CA LEU A 116 -4.22 9.18 5.95
C LEU A 116 -3.02 10.13 5.84
N ILE A 117 -2.58 10.47 4.61
CA ILE A 117 -1.44 11.36 4.37
C ILE A 117 -1.69 12.75 4.98
N ALA A 118 -2.90 13.30 4.83
CA ALA A 118 -3.26 14.60 5.39
C ALA A 118 -3.19 14.59 6.93
N ALA A 119 -3.75 13.57 7.57
CA ALA A 119 -3.74 13.43 9.02
C ALA A 119 -2.31 13.21 9.58
N ILE A 120 -1.47 12.45 8.87
CA ILE A 120 -0.04 12.28 9.20
C ILE A 120 0.72 13.61 9.12
N ARG A 121 0.46 14.43 8.09
CA ARG A 121 1.09 15.75 7.95
C ARG A 121 0.63 16.74 9.02
N GLU A 122 -0.67 16.77 9.31
CA GLU A 122 -1.23 17.63 10.35
C GLU A 122 -0.59 17.36 11.73
N LYS A 123 -0.28 16.09 12.03
CA LYS A 123 0.33 15.67 13.29
C LYS A 123 1.87 15.70 13.30
N ASP A 124 2.50 16.08 12.19
CA ASP A 124 3.96 16.01 12.00
C ASP A 124 4.53 14.60 12.26
N TYR A 125 3.82 13.57 11.78
CA TYR A 125 4.23 12.18 11.88
C TYR A 125 4.96 11.72 10.61
N ASN A 126 5.48 10.48 10.63
CA ASN A 126 6.16 9.85 9.50
C ASN A 126 5.31 8.70 8.94
N LEU A 127 5.24 8.60 7.62
CA LEU A 127 4.55 7.53 6.91
C LEU A 127 5.45 6.97 5.81
N VAL A 128 5.68 5.66 5.85
CA VAL A 128 6.25 4.90 4.73
C VAL A 128 5.12 4.08 4.12
N MET A 129 4.95 4.17 2.81
CA MET A 129 3.95 3.40 2.06
C MET A 129 4.65 2.49 1.05
N VAL A 130 4.22 1.24 1.01
CA VAL A 130 4.70 0.24 0.04
C VAL A 130 3.68 0.06 -1.06
N THR A 131 4.14 0.01 -2.30
CA THR A 131 3.30 -0.29 -3.47
C THR A 131 4.02 -1.21 -4.45
N ASN A 132 3.28 -1.86 -5.36
CA ASN A 132 3.88 -2.58 -6.47
C ASN A 132 3.80 -1.75 -7.76
N GLU A 133 4.86 -1.85 -8.54
CA GLU A 133 4.84 -1.42 -9.94
C GLU A 133 4.33 -2.57 -10.80
N VAL A 134 3.04 -2.51 -11.15
CA VAL A 134 2.36 -3.58 -11.91
C VAL A 134 2.33 -3.30 -13.42
N GLY A 135 2.67 -2.07 -13.83
CA GLY A 135 2.63 -1.63 -15.21
C GLY A 135 3.76 -2.17 -16.08
N TYR A 136 4.86 -2.64 -15.49
CA TYR A 136 6.04 -3.15 -16.22
C TYR A 136 5.92 -4.60 -16.68
N SER A 137 4.79 -5.27 -16.39
CA SER A 137 4.52 -6.65 -16.80
C SER A 137 3.73 -6.73 -18.13
N LEU A 138 3.50 -7.95 -18.59
CA LEU A 138 2.63 -8.20 -19.74
C LEU A 138 1.24 -7.61 -19.52
N VAL A 139 0.60 -7.19 -20.62
CA VAL A 139 -0.78 -6.71 -20.59
C VAL A 139 -1.70 -7.88 -20.20
N PRO A 140 -2.50 -7.75 -19.15
CA PRO A 140 -3.41 -8.82 -18.73
C PRO A 140 -4.43 -9.16 -19.80
N GLU A 141 -4.67 -10.46 -20.04
CA GLU A 141 -5.66 -10.92 -21.02
C GLU A 141 -7.09 -10.54 -20.61
N ASN A 142 -7.41 -10.63 -19.32
CA ASN A 142 -8.73 -10.31 -18.81
C ASN A 142 -8.93 -8.80 -18.60
N HIS A 143 -10.18 -8.36 -18.73
CA HIS A 143 -10.56 -6.95 -18.58
C HIS A 143 -10.27 -6.42 -17.17
N ILE A 144 -10.62 -7.18 -16.13
CA ILE A 144 -10.46 -6.78 -14.72
C ILE A 144 -9.00 -6.50 -14.39
N GLY A 145 -8.08 -7.38 -14.85
CA GLY A 145 -6.65 -7.18 -14.67
C GLY A 145 -6.11 -5.91 -15.35
N ARG A 146 -6.62 -5.57 -16.56
CA ARG A 146 -6.24 -4.32 -17.23
C ARG A 146 -6.73 -3.09 -16.46
N VAL A 147 -7.98 -3.11 -16.01
CA VAL A 147 -8.57 -2.04 -15.18
C VAL A 147 -7.76 -1.86 -13.89
N PHE A 148 -7.49 -2.95 -13.17
CA PHE A 148 -6.67 -2.91 -11.96
C PHE A 148 -5.29 -2.30 -12.19
N ARG A 149 -4.59 -2.75 -13.24
CA ARG A 149 -3.27 -2.23 -13.61
C ARG A 149 -3.30 -0.73 -13.86
N ASP A 150 -4.30 -0.26 -14.58
CA ASP A 150 -4.41 1.13 -14.98
C ASP A 150 -4.79 2.03 -13.77
N ILE A 151 -5.72 1.59 -12.91
CA ILE A 151 -6.05 2.27 -11.64
C ILE A 151 -4.81 2.34 -10.76
N GLN A 152 -4.11 1.20 -10.55
CA GLN A 152 -2.93 1.15 -9.69
C GLN A 152 -1.83 2.10 -10.18
N GLY A 153 -1.60 2.17 -11.49
CA GLY A 153 -0.63 3.10 -12.07
C GLY A 153 -0.97 4.57 -11.78
N ARG A 154 -2.26 4.95 -11.93
CA ARG A 154 -2.71 6.31 -11.62
C ARG A 154 -2.65 6.63 -10.11
N ILE A 155 -2.99 5.67 -9.25
CA ILE A 155 -2.82 5.80 -7.79
C ILE A 155 -1.35 5.99 -7.42
N ASN A 156 -0.44 5.19 -7.99
CA ASN A 156 1.00 5.33 -7.75
C ASN A 156 1.50 6.74 -8.11
N GLN A 157 1.06 7.31 -9.24
CA GLN A 157 1.41 8.67 -9.64
C GLN A 157 0.90 9.72 -8.65
N LYS A 158 -0.38 9.63 -8.24
CA LYS A 158 -0.99 10.56 -7.29
C LYS A 158 -0.28 10.53 -5.92
N VAL A 159 0.03 9.32 -5.43
CA VAL A 159 0.72 9.15 -4.14
C VAL A 159 2.18 9.60 -4.23
N ALA A 160 2.88 9.31 -5.32
CA ALA A 160 4.25 9.79 -5.54
C ALA A 160 4.32 11.33 -5.58
N ALA A 161 3.33 11.99 -6.17
CA ALA A 161 3.24 13.46 -6.16
C ALA A 161 3.11 14.03 -4.74
N LEU A 162 2.36 13.37 -3.87
CA LEU A 162 2.20 13.74 -2.46
C LEU A 162 3.37 13.35 -1.56
N SER A 163 4.23 12.43 -1.98
CA SER A 163 5.36 11.95 -1.16
C SER A 163 6.53 12.92 -1.17
N ASP A 164 7.25 13.02 -0.06
CA ASP A 164 8.47 13.82 0.06
C ASP A 164 9.66 13.09 -0.57
N GLU A 165 9.67 11.75 -0.47
CA GLU A 165 10.67 10.88 -1.08
C GLU A 165 10.00 9.69 -1.78
N VAL A 166 10.58 9.24 -2.89
CA VAL A 166 10.14 8.08 -3.66
C VAL A 166 11.32 7.18 -3.97
N TYR A 167 11.21 5.89 -3.65
CA TYR A 167 12.24 4.89 -3.94
C TYR A 167 11.69 3.78 -4.83
N LEU A 168 12.46 3.42 -5.86
CA LEU A 168 12.27 2.18 -6.62
C LEU A 168 13.23 1.12 -6.07
N VAL A 169 12.70 -0.02 -5.63
CA VAL A 169 13.52 -1.15 -5.19
C VAL A 169 13.57 -2.21 -6.28
N CYS A 170 14.78 -2.48 -6.76
CA CYS A 170 15.06 -3.50 -7.77
C CYS A 170 16.18 -4.41 -7.28
N CYS A 171 15.97 -5.73 -7.29
CA CYS A 171 16.96 -6.73 -6.84
C CYS A 171 17.51 -6.47 -5.41
N GLY A 172 16.66 -5.96 -4.52
CA GLY A 172 17.05 -5.60 -3.15
C GLY A 172 17.75 -4.23 -3.02
N ILE A 173 17.99 -3.55 -4.12
CA ILE A 173 18.72 -2.27 -4.16
C ILE A 173 17.72 -1.13 -4.30
N PRO A 174 17.64 -0.18 -3.32
CA PRO A 174 16.81 1.01 -3.44
C PRO A 174 17.48 2.07 -4.32
N VAL A 175 16.71 2.63 -5.24
CA VAL A 175 17.09 3.78 -6.06
C VAL A 175 16.16 4.93 -5.71
N LYS A 176 16.72 6.05 -5.25
CA LYS A 176 15.93 7.24 -4.97
C LYS A 176 15.54 7.92 -6.28
N LEU A 177 14.22 8.13 -6.49
CA LEU A 177 13.65 8.79 -7.66
C LEU A 177 13.29 10.25 -7.36
N LYS A 178 12.92 10.52 -6.11
CA LYS A 178 12.55 11.86 -5.63
C LYS A 178 13.09 12.11 -4.24
#